data_0905bf147f7e22df9db1aa0401393ea3
#
_entry.id   0905bf147f7e22df9db1aa0401393ea3
#
_cell.length_a   1.000
_cell.length_b   1.000
_cell.length_c   1.000
_cell.angle_alpha   90.00
_cell.angle_beta   90.00
_cell.angle_gamma   90.00
#
_symmetry.space_group_name_H-M   'P 1'
#
loop_
_entity.id
_entity.type
_entity.pdbx_description
1 polymer ?
#
loop_
_entity_poly.entity_id
_entity_poly.type
_entity_poly.pdbx_seq_one_letter_code
_entity_poly.pdbx_strand_id
1 'polypeptide(L)'
;MTLRIAHVNVARGYRGGERQTELLIRALRGADVEQVLVARRGAPLASRLADAAEVRLVSGSTFSVAGSTSDVELVHVHEGRSVYAAYLRWLLSRTPYVITRRVNNPIGAHWFARQAYRHAACVAAVAPQVADVVRSYDSAIRVQVVYSTSSSLPVDDDRVRAIHAACPNQFIVGHVGALDNDQKGQTYIIAVARELQATHRDIHFMLVGGGEDEGMLKNAAAGLSNVTFTGFVDNVGDYLAAFDVFVLPSNREGIGSVLFDAMDRALPVVASRVGGVPDIVHDAENGILIDPGRPDQLRDGILALRKDPDLRRALGENGREVAKNHTASAMARKYLQIYGAALGRSL
;
A
#
# COMPACT_ATOMS: atom_id res chain seq x y z
N MET A 1 19.67 -13.17 23.78
CA MET A 1 19.14 -14.17 22.84
C MET A 1 18.47 -13.42 21.70
N THR A 2 18.92 -13.65 20.47
CA THR A 2 18.35 -13.04 19.26
C THR A 2 16.90 -13.48 19.09
N LEU A 3 15.98 -12.55 18.89
CA LEU A 3 14.56 -12.85 18.70
C LEU A 3 14.30 -13.48 17.33
N ARG A 4 13.68 -14.66 17.28
CA ARG A 4 13.31 -15.30 16.03
C ARG A 4 11.83 -15.08 15.69
N ILE A 5 11.56 -14.38 14.56
CA ILE A 5 10.22 -13.96 14.12
C ILE A 5 9.88 -14.61 12.79
N ALA A 6 8.66 -15.17 12.65
CA ALA A 6 8.12 -15.54 11.36
C ALA A 6 7.21 -14.42 10.80
N HIS A 7 7.56 -13.88 9.64
CA HIS A 7 6.68 -13.03 8.83
C HIS A 7 5.87 -13.91 7.88
N VAL A 8 4.57 -13.92 8.01
CA VAL A 8 3.68 -14.77 7.19
C VAL A 8 2.94 -13.92 6.17
N ASN A 9 3.23 -14.16 4.88
CA ASN A 9 2.52 -13.55 3.76
C ASN A 9 2.39 -14.57 2.61
N VAL A 10 1.21 -15.18 2.47
CA VAL A 10 0.93 -16.20 1.45
C VAL A 10 0.13 -15.67 0.26
N ALA A 11 0.15 -14.35 0.03
CA ALA A 11 -0.41 -13.75 -1.17
C ALA A 11 0.24 -14.33 -2.44
N ARG A 12 -0.53 -14.39 -3.54
CA ARG A 12 -0.05 -14.92 -4.83
C ARG A 12 0.69 -13.88 -5.67
N GLY A 13 0.29 -12.62 -5.54
CA GLY A 13 0.83 -11.50 -6.30
C GLY A 13 1.84 -10.68 -5.50
N TYR A 14 2.18 -9.52 -6.05
CA TYR A 14 3.01 -8.52 -5.39
C TYR A 14 2.35 -7.15 -5.57
N ARG A 15 1.65 -6.70 -4.54
CA ARG A 15 0.91 -5.43 -4.46
C ARG A 15 1.46 -4.59 -3.30
N GLY A 16 0.80 -3.50 -2.97
CA GLY A 16 1.20 -2.61 -1.87
C GLY A 16 1.39 -3.32 -0.52
N GLY A 17 0.56 -4.31 -0.19
CA GLY A 17 0.69 -5.10 1.04
C GLY A 17 1.99 -5.90 1.12
N GLU A 18 2.35 -6.59 0.03
CA GLU A 18 3.59 -7.36 -0.10
C GLU A 18 4.80 -6.44 -0.09
N ARG A 19 4.70 -5.29 -0.77
CA ARG A 19 5.74 -4.26 -0.75
C ARG A 19 6.00 -3.77 0.67
N GLN A 20 4.97 -3.47 1.45
CA GLN A 20 5.11 -3.04 2.85
C GLN A 20 5.68 -4.16 3.75
N THR A 21 5.40 -5.44 3.46
CA THR A 21 6.02 -6.58 4.15
C THR A 21 7.52 -6.63 3.85
N GLU A 22 7.91 -6.47 2.58
CA GLU A 22 9.32 -6.41 2.17
C GLU A 22 10.05 -5.25 2.86
N LEU A 23 9.48 -4.05 2.87
CA LEU A 23 10.07 -2.87 3.50
C LEU A 23 10.31 -3.08 5.00
N LEU A 24 9.35 -3.69 5.70
CA LEU A 24 9.50 -4.00 7.11
C LEU A 24 10.64 -5.00 7.36
N ILE A 25 10.68 -6.12 6.61
CA ILE A 25 11.71 -7.14 6.77
C ILE A 25 13.10 -6.55 6.49
N ARG A 26 13.24 -5.73 5.44
CA ARG A 26 14.50 -5.04 5.13
C ARG A 26 14.89 -4.03 6.19
N ALA A 27 13.94 -3.28 6.75
CA ALA A 27 14.21 -2.29 7.79
C ALA A 27 14.55 -2.91 9.17
N LEU A 28 14.13 -4.14 9.41
CA LEU A 28 14.51 -4.90 10.60
C LEU A 28 15.91 -5.56 10.49
N ARG A 29 16.58 -5.49 9.33
CA ARG A 29 17.99 -5.90 9.21
C ARG A 29 18.86 -5.03 10.11
N GLY A 30 19.71 -5.66 10.89
CA GLY A 30 20.59 -4.96 11.84
C GLY A 30 19.97 -4.73 13.22
N ALA A 31 18.67 -5.01 13.42
CA ALA A 31 18.12 -5.24 14.73
C ALA A 31 18.53 -6.66 15.22
N ASP A 32 18.52 -6.88 16.53
CA ASP A 32 18.83 -8.21 17.10
C ASP A 32 17.64 -9.19 16.90
N VAL A 33 17.30 -9.41 15.62
CA VAL A 33 16.14 -10.18 15.17
C VAL A 33 16.53 -11.10 14.03
N GLU A 34 16.29 -12.41 14.20
CA GLU A 34 16.38 -13.40 13.15
C GLU A 34 15.01 -13.54 12.46
N GLN A 35 14.96 -13.36 11.15
CA GLN A 35 13.72 -13.27 10.40
C GLN A 35 13.50 -14.49 9.50
N VAL A 36 12.31 -15.07 9.59
CA VAL A 36 11.83 -16.15 8.72
C VAL A 36 10.65 -15.63 7.91
N LEU A 37 10.73 -15.66 6.58
CA LEU A 37 9.58 -15.37 5.71
C LEU A 37 8.89 -16.69 5.34
N VAL A 38 7.63 -16.83 5.77
CA VAL A 38 6.75 -17.92 5.30
C VAL A 38 5.92 -17.38 4.14
N ALA A 39 6.24 -17.81 2.94
CA ALA A 39 5.63 -17.34 1.70
C ALA A 39 5.05 -18.50 0.87
N ARG A 40 4.08 -18.16 0.02
CA ARG A 40 3.52 -19.14 -0.92
C ARG A 40 4.56 -19.52 -1.99
N ARG A 41 4.63 -20.81 -2.33
CA ARG A 41 5.47 -21.30 -3.44
C ARG A 41 5.13 -20.54 -4.74
N GLY A 42 6.14 -20.03 -5.42
CA GLY A 42 6.01 -19.24 -6.67
C GLY A 42 5.53 -17.79 -6.49
N ALA A 43 5.32 -17.30 -5.25
CA ALA A 43 5.00 -15.89 -5.03
C ALA A 43 6.25 -15.00 -5.19
N PRO A 44 6.13 -13.83 -5.85
CA PRO A 44 7.28 -12.93 -6.09
C PRO A 44 7.98 -12.43 -4.82
N LEU A 45 7.26 -12.31 -3.70
CA LEU A 45 7.81 -11.86 -2.43
C LEU A 45 8.95 -12.78 -1.94
N ALA A 46 8.85 -14.09 -2.18
CA ALA A 46 9.86 -15.06 -1.76
C ALA A 46 11.22 -14.80 -2.42
N SER A 47 11.26 -14.60 -3.74
CA SER A 47 12.50 -14.32 -4.47
C SER A 47 13.09 -12.96 -4.12
N ARG A 48 12.25 -11.96 -3.86
CA ARG A 48 12.68 -10.61 -3.48
C ARG A 48 13.34 -10.53 -2.10
N LEU A 49 13.03 -11.46 -1.20
CA LEU A 49 13.53 -11.46 0.17
C LEU A 49 14.52 -12.60 0.48
N ALA A 50 14.93 -13.36 -0.53
CA ALA A 50 15.89 -14.45 -0.36
C ALA A 50 17.27 -14.02 0.22
N ASP A 51 17.60 -12.73 0.07
CA ASP A 51 18.80 -12.10 0.64
C ASP A 51 18.58 -11.48 2.04
N ALA A 52 17.33 -11.40 2.51
CA ALA A 52 16.92 -10.61 3.69
C ALA A 52 16.40 -11.45 4.86
N ALA A 53 15.89 -12.64 4.60
CA ALA A 53 15.31 -13.54 5.59
C ALA A 53 15.47 -15.00 5.18
N GLU A 54 15.39 -15.92 6.14
CA GLU A 54 15.19 -17.34 5.82
C GLU A 54 13.82 -17.52 5.15
N VAL A 55 13.79 -18.08 3.93
CA VAL A 55 12.53 -18.22 3.17
C VAL A 55 12.01 -19.65 3.26
N ARG A 56 10.80 -19.82 3.77
CA ARG A 56 10.05 -21.09 3.83
C ARG A 56 8.88 -21.07 2.87
N LEU A 57 8.92 -21.96 1.88
CA LEU A 57 7.89 -22.05 0.85
C LEU A 57 6.79 -23.03 1.23
N VAL A 58 5.55 -22.54 1.31
CA VAL A 58 4.37 -23.30 1.71
C VAL A 58 3.31 -23.39 0.59
N SER A 59 2.39 -24.35 0.71
CA SER A 59 1.23 -24.45 -0.18
C SER A 59 0.20 -23.31 0.04
N GLY A 60 0.25 -22.67 1.21
CA GLY A 60 -0.69 -21.65 1.66
C GLY A 60 -1.91 -22.21 2.38
N SER A 61 -1.94 -23.51 2.72
CA SER A 61 -2.96 -24.05 3.62
C SER A 61 -2.65 -23.68 5.08
N THR A 62 -3.68 -23.57 5.90
CA THR A 62 -3.56 -23.23 7.33
C THR A 62 -2.56 -24.13 8.07
N PHE A 63 -2.63 -25.45 7.84
CA PHE A 63 -1.73 -26.40 8.48
C PHE A 63 -0.28 -26.29 8.01
N SER A 64 -0.07 -26.09 6.69
CA SER A 64 1.27 -25.90 6.14
C SER A 64 1.95 -24.64 6.69
N VAL A 65 1.19 -23.53 6.83
CA VAL A 65 1.68 -22.27 7.42
C VAL A 65 1.98 -22.45 8.92
N ALA A 66 1.06 -23.04 9.68
CA ALA A 66 1.24 -23.26 11.12
C ALA A 66 2.44 -24.16 11.43
N GLY A 67 2.66 -25.22 10.63
CA GLY A 67 3.83 -26.10 10.76
C GLY A 67 5.15 -25.38 10.47
N SER A 68 5.16 -24.48 9.48
CA SER A 68 6.35 -23.71 9.09
C SER A 68 6.76 -22.63 10.10
N THR A 69 5.99 -22.41 11.17
CA THR A 69 6.27 -21.45 12.24
C THR A 69 6.56 -22.14 13.58
N SER A 70 7.01 -23.40 13.59
CA SER A 70 7.15 -24.20 14.82
C SER A 70 8.32 -23.80 15.72
N ASP A 71 9.35 -23.20 15.17
CA ASP A 71 10.63 -22.87 15.82
C ASP A 71 10.84 -21.35 16.01
N VAL A 72 9.78 -20.57 15.99
CA VAL A 72 9.85 -19.12 16.18
C VAL A 72 9.20 -18.70 17.50
N GLU A 73 9.66 -17.57 18.04
CA GLU A 73 9.15 -17.01 19.30
C GLU A 73 7.92 -16.13 19.07
N LEU A 74 7.76 -15.57 17.84
CA LEU A 74 6.65 -14.71 17.47
C LEU A 74 6.27 -14.91 16.00
N VAL A 75 4.97 -14.87 15.71
CA VAL A 75 4.43 -14.89 14.33
C VAL A 75 3.84 -13.53 14.00
N HIS A 76 4.27 -12.93 12.89
CA HIS A 76 3.67 -11.70 12.35
C HIS A 76 2.93 -11.99 11.05
N VAL A 77 1.62 -11.84 11.05
CA VAL A 77 0.75 -12.09 9.90
C VAL A 77 0.49 -10.81 9.13
N HIS A 78 0.77 -10.81 7.82
CA HIS A 78 0.65 -9.63 6.95
C HIS A 78 -0.57 -9.64 6.05
N GLU A 79 -1.36 -10.72 6.03
CA GLU A 79 -2.58 -10.81 5.24
C GLU A 79 -3.66 -11.68 5.94
N GLY A 80 -4.94 -11.46 5.58
CA GLY A 80 -6.07 -12.00 6.34
C GLY A 80 -6.20 -13.52 6.36
N ARG A 81 -5.72 -14.23 5.31
CA ARG A 81 -5.86 -15.70 5.23
C ARG A 81 -5.00 -16.43 6.24
N SER A 82 -3.83 -15.87 6.57
CA SER A 82 -2.88 -16.49 7.50
C SER A 82 -3.20 -16.25 8.98
N VAL A 83 -4.18 -15.41 9.29
CA VAL A 83 -4.63 -15.16 10.67
C VAL A 83 -5.03 -16.47 11.37
N TYR A 84 -5.73 -17.35 10.66
CA TYR A 84 -6.16 -18.64 11.19
C TYR A 84 -4.99 -19.62 11.45
N ALA A 85 -3.95 -19.54 10.63
CA ALA A 85 -2.75 -20.36 10.84
C ALA A 85 -1.96 -19.90 12.08
N ALA A 86 -1.85 -18.60 12.29
CA ALA A 86 -1.23 -18.05 13.50
C ALA A 86 -2.05 -18.39 14.75
N TYR A 87 -3.37 -18.32 14.67
CA TYR A 87 -4.24 -18.74 15.78
C TYR A 87 -4.11 -20.25 16.07
N LEU A 88 -4.06 -21.10 15.06
CA LEU A 88 -3.80 -22.54 15.23
C LEU A 88 -2.45 -22.76 15.91
N ARG A 89 -1.41 -22.05 15.49
CA ARG A 89 -0.09 -22.12 16.14
C ARG A 89 -0.17 -21.72 17.62
N TRP A 90 -0.90 -20.63 17.92
CA TRP A 90 -1.12 -20.21 19.30
C TRP A 90 -1.87 -21.25 20.13
N LEU A 91 -2.85 -21.94 19.57
CA LEU A 91 -3.57 -23.02 20.27
C LEU A 91 -2.62 -24.18 20.63
N LEU A 92 -1.68 -24.51 19.74
CA LEU A 92 -0.78 -25.67 19.90
C LEU A 92 0.39 -25.37 20.86
N SER A 93 0.94 -24.16 20.88
CA SER A 93 2.19 -23.85 21.59
C SER A 93 2.21 -22.54 22.35
N ARG A 94 1.09 -21.78 22.33
CA ARG A 94 1.00 -20.44 22.91
C ARG A 94 2.00 -19.44 22.32
N THR A 95 2.55 -19.70 21.13
CA THR A 95 3.39 -18.73 20.42
C THR A 95 2.59 -17.47 20.15
N PRO A 96 2.99 -16.28 20.65
CA PRO A 96 2.28 -15.04 20.43
C PRO A 96 2.30 -14.64 18.94
N TYR A 97 1.28 -13.92 18.50
CA TYR A 97 1.22 -13.44 17.14
C TYR A 97 0.65 -12.03 17.05
N VAL A 98 1.12 -11.31 16.03
CA VAL A 98 0.70 -9.96 15.65
C VAL A 98 0.03 -10.02 14.29
N ILE A 99 -1.01 -9.23 14.09
CA ILE A 99 -1.73 -9.15 12.81
C ILE A 99 -1.53 -7.72 12.25
N THR A 100 -1.01 -7.59 11.03
CA THR A 100 -1.14 -6.32 10.30
C THR A 100 -2.42 -6.33 9.46
N ARG A 101 -3.28 -5.35 9.70
CA ARG A 101 -4.53 -5.16 8.97
C ARG A 101 -4.44 -3.93 8.06
N ARG A 102 -4.61 -4.16 6.75
CA ARG A 102 -4.43 -3.15 5.69
C ARG A 102 -5.72 -2.74 4.98
N VAL A 103 -6.86 -3.28 5.39
CA VAL A 103 -8.15 -3.11 4.70
C VAL A 103 -9.26 -2.69 5.66
N ASN A 104 -10.20 -1.86 5.17
CA ASN A 104 -11.37 -1.40 5.93
C ASN A 104 -12.55 -2.38 5.91
N ASN A 105 -12.46 -3.47 5.15
CA ASN A 105 -13.54 -4.44 5.05
C ASN A 105 -13.91 -4.99 6.45
N PRO A 106 -15.18 -5.29 6.72
CA PRO A 106 -15.58 -5.93 7.97
C PRO A 106 -14.80 -7.22 8.23
N ILE A 107 -14.57 -7.55 9.50
CA ILE A 107 -14.02 -8.84 9.91
C ILE A 107 -15.15 -9.86 9.83
N GLY A 108 -14.83 -11.08 9.39
CA GLY A 108 -15.85 -12.15 9.31
C GLY A 108 -16.58 -12.38 10.63
N ALA A 109 -17.91 -12.45 10.60
CA ALA A 109 -18.76 -12.50 11.78
C ALA A 109 -18.74 -13.84 12.54
N HIS A 110 -18.09 -14.88 12.00
CA HIS A 110 -18.08 -16.21 12.61
C HIS A 110 -17.16 -16.26 13.85
N TRP A 111 -17.56 -17.07 14.81
CA TRP A 111 -16.89 -17.20 16.12
C TRP A 111 -15.38 -17.42 16.02
N PHE A 112 -14.92 -18.26 15.09
CA PHE A 112 -13.51 -18.59 14.93
C PHE A 112 -12.65 -17.37 14.51
N ALA A 113 -13.20 -16.50 13.63
CA ALA A 113 -12.53 -15.24 13.29
C ALA A 113 -12.37 -14.34 14.53
N ARG A 114 -13.44 -14.24 15.34
CA ARG A 114 -13.40 -13.46 16.57
C ARG A 114 -12.34 -13.96 17.53
N GLN A 115 -12.24 -15.27 17.75
CA GLN A 115 -11.19 -15.84 18.60
C GLN A 115 -9.78 -15.56 18.04
N ALA A 116 -9.61 -15.73 16.74
CA ALA A 116 -8.32 -15.48 16.10
C ALA A 116 -7.86 -14.01 16.22
N TYR A 117 -8.78 -13.05 16.22
CA TYR A 117 -8.44 -11.65 16.45
C TYR A 117 -8.24 -11.33 17.95
N ARG A 118 -9.07 -11.90 18.85
CA ARG A 118 -8.99 -11.68 20.30
C ARG A 118 -7.69 -12.21 20.94
N HIS A 119 -7.16 -13.32 20.42
CA HIS A 119 -5.94 -13.93 20.96
C HIS A 119 -4.65 -13.40 20.31
N ALA A 120 -4.77 -12.50 19.32
CA ALA A 120 -3.61 -11.76 18.82
C ALA A 120 -3.04 -10.88 19.94
N ALA A 121 -1.71 -10.89 20.08
CA ALA A 121 -1.03 -10.02 21.05
C ALA A 121 -1.27 -8.54 20.72
N CYS A 122 -1.37 -8.22 19.41
CA CYS A 122 -1.75 -6.91 18.90
C CYS A 122 -2.25 -7.01 17.46
N VAL A 123 -3.22 -6.16 17.09
CA VAL A 123 -3.59 -5.89 15.70
C VAL A 123 -2.99 -4.54 15.33
N ALA A 124 -2.02 -4.52 14.43
CA ALA A 124 -1.44 -3.31 13.85
C ALA A 124 -2.32 -2.87 12.67
N ALA A 125 -3.08 -1.81 12.83
CA ALA A 125 -3.92 -1.21 11.80
C ALA A 125 -3.12 -0.14 11.04
N VAL A 126 -3.23 -0.11 9.70
CA VAL A 126 -2.45 0.85 8.88
C VAL A 126 -3.00 2.28 8.91
N ALA A 127 -4.19 2.49 9.47
CA ALA A 127 -4.85 3.79 9.61
C ALA A 127 -5.83 3.77 10.80
N PRO A 128 -6.19 4.93 11.39
CA PRO A 128 -7.21 5.04 12.44
C PRO A 128 -8.54 4.39 12.07
N GLN A 129 -9.08 4.64 10.85
CA GLN A 129 -10.34 4.01 10.43
C GLN A 129 -10.23 2.49 10.34
N VAL A 130 -9.07 1.94 9.98
CA VAL A 130 -8.84 0.48 10.02
C VAL A 130 -8.82 -0.02 11.45
N ALA A 131 -8.27 0.77 12.39
CA ALA A 131 -8.31 0.46 13.83
C ALA A 131 -9.73 0.49 14.37
N ASP A 132 -10.56 1.44 13.93
CA ASP A 132 -11.96 1.56 14.37
C ASP A 132 -12.82 0.39 13.90
N VAL A 133 -12.58 -0.15 12.70
CA VAL A 133 -13.22 -1.40 12.24
C VAL A 133 -12.91 -2.55 13.22
N VAL A 134 -11.67 -2.65 13.72
CA VAL A 134 -11.28 -3.71 14.67
C VAL A 134 -11.89 -3.47 16.04
N ARG A 135 -11.87 -2.23 16.54
CA ARG A 135 -12.47 -1.85 17.85
C ARG A 135 -13.98 -2.06 17.86
N SER A 136 -14.66 -1.69 16.76
CA SER A 136 -16.11 -1.89 16.59
C SER A 136 -16.48 -3.37 16.50
N TYR A 137 -15.58 -4.20 15.96
CA TYR A 137 -15.78 -5.65 15.91
C TYR A 137 -15.70 -6.30 17.30
N ASP A 138 -14.70 -5.92 18.09
CA ASP A 138 -14.54 -6.34 19.48
C ASP A 138 -13.58 -5.40 20.22
N SER A 139 -14.11 -4.67 21.22
CA SER A 139 -13.35 -3.69 22.00
C SER A 139 -12.23 -4.29 22.88
N ALA A 140 -12.26 -5.60 23.13
CA ALA A 140 -11.22 -6.30 23.88
C ALA A 140 -9.95 -6.57 23.04
N ILE A 141 -9.99 -6.38 21.72
CA ILE A 141 -8.82 -6.56 20.86
C ILE A 141 -7.84 -5.39 21.06
N ARG A 142 -6.58 -5.71 21.32
CA ARG A 142 -5.51 -4.70 21.39
C ARG A 142 -5.18 -4.21 19.98
N VAL A 143 -5.40 -2.92 19.71
CA VAL A 143 -5.12 -2.31 18.40
C VAL A 143 -4.16 -1.16 18.55
N GLN A 144 -3.15 -1.11 17.67
CA GLN A 144 -2.24 0.02 17.51
C GLN A 144 -2.22 0.48 16.05
N VAL A 145 -2.06 1.78 15.82
CA VAL A 145 -1.90 2.31 14.46
C VAL A 145 -0.42 2.30 14.10
N VAL A 146 -0.10 1.58 13.01
CA VAL A 146 1.22 1.54 12.40
C VAL A 146 1.07 1.86 10.92
N TYR A 147 1.33 3.11 10.55
CA TYR A 147 1.20 3.56 9.16
C TYR A 147 2.13 2.79 8.22
N SER A 148 1.71 2.69 6.97
CA SER A 148 2.59 2.29 5.86
C SER A 148 3.68 3.34 5.64
N THR A 149 4.66 3.01 4.84
CA THR A 149 5.83 3.85 4.59
C THR A 149 6.06 4.07 3.09
N SER A 150 6.79 5.14 2.75
CA SER A 150 7.40 5.32 1.43
C SER A 150 8.37 4.17 1.13
N SER A 151 8.45 3.81 -0.14
CA SER A 151 9.32 2.74 -0.62
C SER A 151 10.72 3.23 -1.00
N SER A 152 10.98 4.53 -0.96
CA SER A 152 12.25 5.14 -1.44
C SER A 152 12.65 4.56 -2.81
N LEU A 153 11.73 4.61 -3.76
CA LEU A 153 11.88 3.95 -5.07
C LEU A 153 13.07 4.55 -5.84
N PRO A 154 13.95 3.73 -6.46
CA PRO A 154 15.00 4.25 -7.31
C PRO A 154 14.44 4.95 -8.54
N VAL A 155 15.22 5.87 -9.10
CA VAL A 155 14.92 6.58 -10.35
C VAL A 155 16.10 6.45 -11.29
N ASP A 156 15.79 6.20 -12.55
CA ASP A 156 16.72 6.23 -13.67
C ASP A 156 16.34 7.42 -14.57
N ASP A 157 17.20 8.44 -14.60
CA ASP A 157 16.96 9.67 -15.35
C ASP A 157 16.81 9.44 -16.86
N ASP A 158 17.48 8.43 -17.42
CA ASP A 158 17.35 8.10 -18.84
C ASP A 158 15.94 7.57 -19.14
N ARG A 159 15.39 6.74 -18.25
CA ARG A 159 14.02 6.24 -18.37
C ARG A 159 13.00 7.34 -18.17
N VAL A 160 13.21 8.24 -17.21
CA VAL A 160 12.35 9.43 -17.03
C VAL A 160 12.33 10.27 -18.31
N ARG A 161 13.52 10.53 -18.90
CA ARG A 161 13.60 11.24 -20.21
C ARG A 161 12.86 10.51 -21.32
N ALA A 162 12.94 9.19 -21.36
CA ALA A 162 12.21 8.38 -22.35
C ALA A 162 10.69 8.47 -22.17
N ILE A 163 10.20 8.50 -20.92
CA ILE A 163 8.76 8.70 -20.64
C ILE A 163 8.30 10.08 -21.12
N HIS A 164 9.06 11.14 -20.82
CA HIS A 164 8.76 12.49 -21.32
C HIS A 164 8.85 12.58 -22.84
N ALA A 165 9.79 11.90 -23.48
CA ALA A 165 9.91 11.88 -24.95
C ALA A 165 8.71 11.19 -25.62
N ALA A 166 8.05 10.24 -24.95
CA ALA A 166 6.82 9.62 -25.42
C ALA A 166 5.60 10.53 -25.28
N CYS A 167 5.66 11.56 -24.43
CA CYS A 167 4.60 12.53 -24.18
C CYS A 167 5.15 13.97 -24.27
N PRO A 168 5.65 14.43 -25.44
CA PRO A 168 6.37 15.69 -25.56
C PRO A 168 5.47 16.88 -25.25
N ASN A 169 5.95 17.77 -24.37
CA ASN A 169 5.24 18.99 -23.95
C ASN A 169 3.87 18.73 -23.33
N GLN A 170 3.65 17.56 -22.75
CA GLN A 170 2.38 17.25 -22.10
C GLN A 170 2.50 17.36 -20.57
N PHE A 171 1.40 17.77 -19.95
CA PHE A 171 1.17 17.72 -18.51
C PHE A 171 0.71 16.30 -18.15
N ILE A 172 1.56 15.54 -17.45
CA ILE A 172 1.32 14.11 -17.20
C ILE A 172 0.60 13.92 -15.88
N VAL A 173 -0.64 13.44 -15.97
CA VAL A 173 -1.46 13.02 -14.83
C VAL A 173 -1.28 11.52 -14.63
N GLY A 174 -0.63 11.12 -13.54
CA GLY A 174 -0.28 9.73 -13.27
C GLY A 174 -1.16 9.05 -12.24
N HIS A 175 -1.44 7.78 -12.47
CA HIS A 175 -2.04 6.86 -11.51
C HIS A 175 -1.19 5.59 -11.43
N VAL A 176 -0.89 5.12 -10.22
CA VAL A 176 -0.18 3.86 -9.98
C VAL A 176 -1.00 2.96 -9.08
N GLY A 177 -1.29 1.76 -9.53
CA GLY A 177 -2.05 0.79 -8.74
C GLY A 177 -2.49 -0.42 -9.53
N ALA A 178 -3.03 -1.41 -8.83
CA ALA A 178 -3.70 -2.51 -9.49
C ALA A 178 -4.90 -1.99 -10.29
N LEU A 179 -5.09 -2.47 -11.51
CA LEU A 179 -6.26 -2.19 -12.32
C LEU A 179 -7.44 -3.02 -11.81
N ASP A 180 -8.05 -2.50 -10.73
CA ASP A 180 -9.20 -3.01 -9.99
C ASP A 180 -10.15 -1.83 -9.81
N ASN A 181 -11.05 -1.65 -10.75
CA ASN A 181 -11.87 -0.44 -10.86
C ASN A 181 -12.85 -0.29 -9.70
N ASP A 182 -13.37 -1.39 -9.16
CA ASP A 182 -14.27 -1.37 -8.01
C ASP A 182 -13.58 -0.76 -6.76
N GLN A 183 -12.29 -1.00 -6.62
CA GLN A 183 -11.49 -0.42 -5.55
C GLN A 183 -10.89 0.94 -5.92
N LYS A 184 -10.29 1.06 -7.11
CA LYS A 184 -9.41 2.18 -7.47
C LYS A 184 -10.07 3.28 -8.30
N GLY A 185 -11.25 3.04 -8.90
CA GLY A 185 -12.01 4.05 -9.61
C GLY A 185 -11.36 4.57 -10.90
N GLN A 186 -10.59 3.73 -11.60
CA GLN A 186 -9.89 4.16 -12.82
C GLN A 186 -10.84 4.65 -13.93
N THR A 187 -12.09 4.20 -13.94
CA THR A 187 -13.11 4.75 -14.86
C THR A 187 -13.35 6.24 -14.67
N TYR A 188 -13.15 6.80 -13.47
CA TYR A 188 -13.25 8.25 -13.24
C TYR A 188 -12.11 8.99 -13.94
N ILE A 189 -10.89 8.42 -13.95
CA ILE A 189 -9.75 8.98 -14.70
C ILE A 189 -10.06 8.98 -16.20
N ILE A 190 -10.59 7.87 -16.73
CA ILE A 190 -10.96 7.74 -18.14
C ILE A 190 -12.08 8.73 -18.51
N ALA A 191 -13.07 8.95 -17.62
CA ALA A 191 -14.12 9.92 -17.84
C ALA A 191 -13.57 11.36 -17.96
N VAL A 192 -12.66 11.73 -17.05
CA VAL A 192 -11.97 13.04 -17.10
C VAL A 192 -11.11 13.17 -18.36
N ALA A 193 -10.35 12.12 -18.71
CA ALA A 193 -9.54 12.11 -19.92
C ALA A 193 -10.38 12.33 -21.19
N ARG A 194 -11.56 11.72 -21.25
CA ARG A 194 -12.51 11.89 -22.36
C ARG A 194 -13.04 13.31 -22.45
N GLU A 195 -13.39 13.93 -21.32
CA GLU A 195 -13.86 15.30 -21.26
C GLU A 195 -12.78 16.30 -21.70
N LEU A 196 -11.54 16.08 -21.24
CA LEU A 196 -10.44 17.01 -21.49
C LEU A 196 -9.76 16.86 -22.86
N GLN A 197 -9.94 15.73 -23.55
CA GLN A 197 -9.24 15.43 -24.81
C GLN A 197 -9.40 16.54 -25.88
N ALA A 198 -10.58 17.16 -25.98
CA ALA A 198 -10.84 18.18 -26.97
C ALA A 198 -10.37 19.58 -26.56
N THR A 199 -10.42 19.91 -25.26
CA THR A 199 -10.20 21.25 -24.72
C THR A 199 -8.80 21.46 -24.13
N HIS A 200 -8.15 20.39 -23.66
CA HIS A 200 -6.85 20.42 -23.00
C HIS A 200 -5.94 19.32 -23.60
N ARG A 201 -5.57 19.51 -24.86
CA ARG A 201 -4.79 18.52 -25.64
C ARG A 201 -3.38 18.29 -25.11
N ASP A 202 -2.91 19.13 -24.22
CA ASP A 202 -1.62 19.04 -23.53
C ASP A 202 -1.69 18.23 -22.23
N ILE A 203 -2.84 17.66 -21.85
CA ILE A 203 -2.97 16.78 -20.70
C ILE A 203 -2.95 15.31 -21.14
N HIS A 204 -2.04 14.53 -20.57
CA HIS A 204 -1.92 13.11 -20.81
C HIS A 204 -2.11 12.31 -19.52
N PHE A 205 -2.92 11.27 -19.57
CA PHE A 205 -3.20 10.39 -18.44
C PHE A 205 -2.41 9.09 -18.58
N MET A 206 -1.67 8.73 -17.53
CA MET A 206 -0.85 7.52 -17.53
C MET A 206 -1.27 6.61 -16.37
N LEU A 207 -1.81 5.43 -16.71
CA LEU A 207 -2.24 4.41 -15.75
C LEU A 207 -1.16 3.33 -15.69
N VAL A 208 -0.45 3.29 -14.57
CA VAL A 208 0.67 2.37 -14.33
C VAL A 208 0.22 1.22 -13.43
N GLY A 209 0.29 0.01 -13.96
CA GLY A 209 -0.07 -1.22 -13.27
C GLY A 209 -0.88 -2.15 -14.15
N GLY A 210 -1.05 -3.37 -13.68
CA GLY A 210 -1.90 -4.40 -14.29
C GLY A 210 -2.98 -4.87 -13.33
N GLY A 211 -3.99 -5.57 -13.82
CA GLY A 211 -5.07 -6.09 -12.98
C GLY A 211 -6.17 -6.78 -13.77
N GLU A 212 -7.16 -7.29 -13.04
CA GLU A 212 -8.26 -8.07 -13.63
C GLU A 212 -9.14 -7.23 -14.57
N ASP A 213 -9.25 -5.91 -14.31
CA ASP A 213 -10.08 -5.00 -15.09
C ASP A 213 -9.34 -4.33 -16.26
N GLU A 214 -8.09 -4.71 -16.56
CA GLU A 214 -7.28 -4.07 -17.61
C GLU A 214 -7.99 -4.05 -18.96
N GLY A 215 -8.59 -5.18 -19.37
CA GLY A 215 -9.32 -5.28 -20.63
C GLY A 215 -10.55 -4.36 -20.68
N MET A 216 -11.31 -4.32 -19.59
CA MET A 216 -12.48 -3.45 -19.47
C MET A 216 -12.09 -1.98 -19.52
N LEU A 217 -11.03 -1.58 -18.80
CA LEU A 217 -10.54 -0.20 -18.75
C LEU A 217 -9.98 0.25 -20.10
N LYS A 218 -9.22 -0.60 -20.81
CA LYS A 218 -8.75 -0.30 -22.17
C LYS A 218 -9.91 -0.11 -23.14
N ASN A 219 -10.95 -0.94 -23.03
CA ASN A 219 -12.17 -0.78 -23.85
C ASN A 219 -12.91 0.53 -23.50
N ALA A 220 -13.00 0.88 -22.23
CA ALA A 220 -13.58 2.16 -21.79
C ALA A 220 -12.78 3.38 -22.30
N ALA A 221 -11.47 3.24 -22.48
CA ALA A 221 -10.59 4.28 -23.01
C ALA A 221 -10.49 4.25 -24.56
N ALA A 222 -11.25 3.39 -25.25
CA ALA A 222 -11.18 3.30 -26.71
C ALA A 222 -11.46 4.66 -27.38
N GLY A 223 -10.61 5.03 -28.36
CA GLY A 223 -10.68 6.30 -29.08
C GLY A 223 -10.06 7.49 -28.33
N LEU A 224 -9.50 7.30 -27.13
CA LEU A 224 -8.75 8.34 -26.44
C LEU A 224 -7.27 8.29 -26.81
N SER A 225 -6.74 9.40 -27.33
CA SER A 225 -5.32 9.55 -27.66
C SER A 225 -4.47 10.06 -26.49
N ASN A 226 -5.14 10.54 -25.45
CA ASN A 226 -4.50 11.13 -24.25
C ASN A 226 -4.47 10.18 -23.05
N VAL A 227 -4.59 8.85 -23.26
CA VAL A 227 -4.51 7.83 -22.21
C VAL A 227 -3.53 6.75 -22.58
N THR A 228 -2.59 6.45 -21.68
CA THR A 228 -1.65 5.34 -21.79
C THR A 228 -1.81 4.35 -20.64
N PHE A 229 -1.85 3.07 -20.96
CA PHE A 229 -1.76 1.96 -20.01
C PHE A 229 -0.37 1.31 -20.15
N THR A 230 0.42 1.31 -19.08
CA THR A 230 1.78 0.73 -19.14
C THR A 230 1.79 -0.77 -18.90
N GLY A 231 0.72 -1.33 -18.31
CA GLY A 231 0.76 -2.65 -17.69
C GLY A 231 1.58 -2.66 -16.41
N PHE A 232 1.87 -3.84 -15.90
CA PHE A 232 2.74 -4.00 -14.73
C PHE A 232 4.18 -3.58 -15.06
N VAL A 233 4.78 -2.79 -14.19
CA VAL A 233 6.16 -2.33 -14.29
C VAL A 233 6.92 -2.53 -12.97
N ASP A 234 8.22 -2.76 -13.04
CA ASP A 234 9.09 -2.86 -11.87
C ASP A 234 9.73 -1.51 -11.48
N ASN A 235 9.73 -0.54 -12.40
CA ASN A 235 10.37 0.77 -12.28
C ASN A 235 9.37 1.90 -11.97
N VAL A 236 8.47 1.69 -11.03
CA VAL A 236 7.43 2.66 -10.63
C VAL A 236 8.03 4.02 -10.27
N GLY A 237 9.26 4.06 -9.72
CA GLY A 237 9.94 5.30 -9.36
C GLY A 237 10.16 6.24 -10.54
N ASP A 238 10.47 5.70 -11.72
CA ASP A 238 10.70 6.49 -12.95
C ASP A 238 9.39 7.15 -13.42
N TYR A 239 8.27 6.42 -13.35
CA TYR A 239 6.96 6.96 -13.70
C TYR A 239 6.52 8.05 -12.73
N LEU A 240 6.66 7.82 -11.41
CA LEU A 240 6.34 8.86 -10.42
C LEU A 240 7.21 10.12 -10.61
N ALA A 241 8.48 9.96 -11.01
CA ALA A 241 9.36 11.09 -11.29
C ALA A 241 8.98 11.83 -12.58
N ALA A 242 8.28 11.19 -13.51
CA ALA A 242 7.85 11.78 -14.77
C ALA A 242 6.46 12.47 -14.67
N PHE A 243 5.70 12.27 -13.60
CA PHE A 243 4.38 12.84 -13.45
C PHE A 243 4.41 14.30 -12.97
N ASP A 244 3.46 15.10 -13.41
CA ASP A 244 3.19 16.45 -12.89
C ASP A 244 2.20 16.45 -11.72
N VAL A 245 1.26 15.51 -11.72
CA VAL A 245 0.23 15.31 -10.70
C VAL A 245 -0.03 13.81 -10.53
N PHE A 246 -0.14 13.36 -9.29
CA PHE A 246 -0.58 12.00 -8.97
C PHE A 246 -2.07 11.99 -8.60
N VAL A 247 -2.84 11.04 -9.16
CA VAL A 247 -4.27 10.91 -8.85
C VAL A 247 -4.61 9.54 -8.26
N LEU A 248 -5.43 9.56 -7.19
CA LEU A 248 -5.92 8.35 -6.52
C LEU A 248 -7.44 8.46 -6.25
N PRO A 249 -8.29 8.37 -7.29
CA PRO A 249 -9.74 8.53 -7.15
C PRO A 249 -10.43 7.25 -6.66
N SER A 250 -9.83 6.60 -5.68
CA SER A 250 -10.28 5.30 -5.17
C SER A 250 -11.67 5.38 -4.51
N ASN A 251 -12.44 4.31 -4.66
CA ASN A 251 -13.69 4.12 -3.92
C ASN A 251 -13.43 3.58 -2.51
N ARG A 252 -12.33 2.83 -2.34
CA ARG A 252 -11.94 2.22 -1.06
C ARG A 252 -10.42 2.13 -0.92
N GLU A 253 -9.92 2.52 0.25
CA GLU A 253 -8.50 2.38 0.61
C GLU A 253 -8.35 1.95 2.08
N GLY A 254 -7.25 1.24 2.36
CA GLY A 254 -6.76 1.13 3.73
C GLY A 254 -6.06 2.43 4.15
N ILE A 255 -5.00 2.77 3.44
CA ILE A 255 -4.21 4.01 3.63
C ILE A 255 -3.78 4.63 2.27
N GLY A 256 -3.80 3.85 1.18
CA GLY A 256 -3.24 4.32 -0.09
C GLY A 256 -1.72 4.48 -0.06
N SER A 257 -0.98 3.40 0.28
CA SER A 257 0.47 3.48 0.53
C SER A 257 1.29 4.09 -0.61
N VAL A 258 0.81 4.04 -1.84
CA VAL A 258 1.44 4.68 -3.00
C VAL A 258 1.47 6.22 -2.89
N LEU A 259 0.58 6.81 -2.08
CA LEU A 259 0.61 8.25 -1.80
C LEU A 259 1.91 8.66 -1.11
N PHE A 260 2.46 7.83 -0.22
CA PHE A 260 3.77 8.11 0.39
C PHE A 260 4.89 8.12 -0.66
N ASP A 261 4.82 7.24 -1.67
CA ASP A 261 5.80 7.20 -2.76
C ASP A 261 5.70 8.44 -3.67
N ALA A 262 4.47 8.90 -3.96
CA ALA A 262 4.23 10.14 -4.70
C ALA A 262 4.68 11.37 -3.91
N MET A 263 4.31 11.46 -2.65
CA MET A 263 4.68 12.56 -1.75
C MET A 263 6.20 12.63 -1.51
N ASP A 264 6.89 11.49 -1.39
CA ASP A 264 8.35 11.44 -1.25
C ASP A 264 9.07 12.13 -2.44
N ARG A 265 8.42 12.15 -3.60
CA ARG A 265 8.85 12.87 -4.82
C ARG A 265 8.42 14.33 -4.89
N ALA A 266 7.78 14.87 -3.85
CA ALA A 266 7.12 16.16 -3.89
C ALA A 266 6.08 16.27 -5.02
N LEU A 267 5.49 15.15 -5.41
CA LEU A 267 4.44 15.12 -6.42
C LEU A 267 3.11 15.53 -5.76
N PRO A 268 2.43 16.58 -6.24
CA PRO A 268 1.14 16.96 -5.70
C PRO A 268 0.11 15.88 -5.97
N VAL A 269 -0.78 15.65 -5.02
CA VAL A 269 -1.75 14.57 -5.08
C VAL A 269 -3.19 15.08 -5.14
N VAL A 270 -4.03 14.42 -5.95
CA VAL A 270 -5.49 14.55 -5.91
C VAL A 270 -6.05 13.18 -5.55
N ALA A 271 -6.66 13.05 -4.38
CA ALA A 271 -7.07 11.74 -3.86
C ALA A 271 -8.48 11.76 -3.27
N SER A 272 -9.17 10.62 -3.34
CA SER A 272 -10.50 10.49 -2.74
C SER A 272 -10.43 10.45 -1.21
N ARG A 273 -11.37 11.10 -0.56
CA ARG A 273 -11.59 11.12 0.91
C ARG A 273 -12.15 9.79 1.40
N VAL A 274 -11.37 8.72 1.29
CA VAL A 274 -11.77 7.36 1.68
C VAL A 274 -10.73 6.68 2.56
N GLY A 275 -11.18 5.84 3.48
CA GLY A 275 -10.29 5.08 4.37
C GLY A 275 -9.30 5.98 5.09
N GLY A 276 -8.05 5.58 5.14
CA GLY A 276 -6.96 6.33 5.77
C GLY A 276 -6.35 7.44 4.91
N VAL A 277 -6.86 7.72 3.72
CA VAL A 277 -6.33 8.80 2.87
C VAL A 277 -6.37 10.16 3.58
N PRO A 278 -7.46 10.56 4.27
CA PRO A 278 -7.51 11.84 5.00
C PRO A 278 -6.54 11.95 6.18
N ASP A 279 -5.95 10.85 6.64
CA ASP A 279 -4.95 10.88 7.71
C ASP A 279 -3.57 11.33 7.22
N ILE A 280 -3.34 11.29 5.90
CA ILE A 280 -2.05 11.61 5.28
C ILE A 280 -2.15 12.73 4.23
N VAL A 281 -3.31 12.88 3.59
CA VAL A 281 -3.61 13.99 2.67
C VAL A 281 -4.53 14.97 3.39
N HIS A 282 -4.03 16.16 3.67
CA HIS A 282 -4.80 17.26 4.26
C HIS A 282 -5.17 18.23 3.13
N ASP A 283 -6.47 18.46 2.97
CA ASP A 283 -7.04 19.24 1.88
C ASP A 283 -6.49 20.66 1.83
N ALA A 284 -6.03 21.09 0.65
CA ALA A 284 -5.40 22.38 0.40
C ALA A 284 -4.08 22.63 1.18
N GLU A 285 -3.59 21.69 1.99
CA GLU A 285 -2.32 21.85 2.72
C GLU A 285 -1.20 21.06 2.02
N ASN A 286 -1.41 19.77 1.74
CA ASN A 286 -0.42 18.88 1.11
C ASN A 286 -0.99 18.04 -0.04
N GLY A 287 -2.20 18.34 -0.48
CA GLY A 287 -2.90 17.72 -1.59
C GLY A 287 -4.31 18.25 -1.74
N ILE A 288 -5.05 17.71 -2.68
CA ILE A 288 -6.47 18.01 -2.90
C ILE A 288 -7.27 16.76 -2.58
N LEU A 289 -8.22 16.86 -1.64
CA LEU A 289 -9.15 15.79 -1.33
C LEU A 289 -10.47 15.98 -2.07
N ILE A 290 -10.90 14.93 -2.75
CA ILE A 290 -12.17 14.87 -3.47
C ILE A 290 -13.10 13.83 -2.83
N ASP A 291 -14.40 13.95 -3.05
CA ASP A 291 -15.35 12.93 -2.66
C ASP A 291 -15.24 11.70 -3.59
N PRO A 292 -15.44 10.48 -3.09
CA PRO A 292 -15.42 9.29 -3.94
C PRO A 292 -16.54 9.35 -4.99
N GLY A 293 -16.26 8.86 -6.20
CA GLY A 293 -17.23 8.86 -7.28
C GLY A 293 -17.51 10.23 -7.92
N ARG A 294 -16.62 11.21 -7.75
CA ARG A 294 -16.76 12.57 -8.28
C ARG A 294 -15.69 12.88 -9.33
N PRO A 295 -15.89 12.45 -10.59
CA PRO A 295 -14.96 12.78 -11.69
C PRO A 295 -14.90 14.28 -11.97
N ASP A 296 -15.95 15.03 -11.71
CA ASP A 296 -15.97 16.49 -11.81
C ASP A 296 -14.97 17.15 -10.83
N GLN A 297 -14.94 16.73 -9.56
CA GLN A 297 -13.96 17.23 -8.58
C GLN A 297 -12.53 16.78 -8.96
N LEU A 298 -12.35 15.56 -9.48
CA LEU A 298 -11.06 15.08 -9.98
C LEU A 298 -10.55 15.98 -11.12
N ARG A 299 -11.40 16.28 -12.11
CA ARG A 299 -11.10 17.21 -13.20
C ARG A 299 -10.67 18.56 -12.66
N ASP A 300 -11.47 19.14 -11.78
CA ASP A 300 -11.24 20.49 -11.25
C ASP A 300 -9.94 20.58 -10.48
N GLY A 301 -9.61 19.56 -9.66
CA GLY A 301 -8.33 19.45 -8.97
C GLY A 301 -7.14 19.37 -9.92
N ILE A 302 -7.23 18.55 -10.98
CA ILE A 302 -6.19 18.45 -12.02
C ILE A 302 -5.98 19.80 -12.71
N LEU A 303 -7.07 20.47 -13.12
CA LEU A 303 -6.99 21.74 -13.82
C LEU A 303 -6.44 22.86 -12.93
N ALA A 304 -6.78 22.88 -11.64
CA ALA A 304 -6.23 23.84 -10.67
C ALA A 304 -4.69 23.68 -10.57
N LEU A 305 -4.21 22.44 -10.41
CA LEU A 305 -2.77 22.15 -10.32
C LEU A 305 -2.02 22.41 -11.65
N ARG A 306 -2.67 22.20 -12.79
CA ARG A 306 -2.09 22.53 -14.09
C ARG A 306 -1.94 24.04 -14.28
N LYS A 307 -2.95 24.80 -13.86
CA LYS A 307 -3.02 26.26 -14.05
C LYS A 307 -2.05 27.00 -13.13
N ASP A 308 -1.81 26.47 -11.93
CA ASP A 308 -1.01 27.14 -10.88
C ASP A 308 0.22 26.31 -10.52
N PRO A 309 1.41 26.60 -11.12
CA PRO A 309 2.66 25.91 -10.80
C PRO A 309 3.15 26.15 -9.38
N ASP A 310 2.82 27.30 -8.77
CA ASP A 310 3.24 27.61 -7.39
C ASP A 310 2.43 26.81 -6.38
N LEU A 311 1.11 26.72 -6.56
CA LEU A 311 0.25 25.83 -5.80
C LEU A 311 0.74 24.37 -5.93
N ARG A 312 0.99 23.93 -7.16
CA ARG A 312 1.50 22.57 -7.45
C ARG A 312 2.76 22.26 -6.67
N ARG A 313 3.74 23.16 -6.68
CA ARG A 313 5.00 23.04 -5.95
C ARG A 313 4.79 23.02 -4.44
N ALA A 314 4.01 23.97 -3.92
CA ALA A 314 3.75 24.09 -2.49
C ALA A 314 3.09 22.82 -1.91
N LEU A 315 2.03 22.31 -2.58
CA LEU A 315 1.37 21.07 -2.14
C LEU A 315 2.31 19.85 -2.21
N GLY A 316 3.13 19.77 -3.25
CA GLY A 316 4.10 18.68 -3.40
C GLY A 316 5.17 18.71 -2.30
N GLU A 317 5.73 19.88 -1.98
CA GLU A 317 6.74 20.02 -0.92
C GLU A 317 6.15 19.73 0.46
N ASN A 318 4.97 20.22 0.76
CA ASN A 318 4.26 19.89 2.00
C ASN A 318 3.96 18.38 2.10
N GLY A 319 3.58 17.74 0.99
CA GLY A 319 3.43 16.28 0.91
C GLY A 319 4.72 15.56 1.26
N ARG A 320 5.87 16.02 0.74
CA ARG A 320 7.18 15.45 1.05
C ARG A 320 7.53 15.55 2.55
N GLU A 321 7.17 16.65 3.21
CA GLU A 321 7.38 16.75 4.66
C GLU A 321 6.56 15.70 5.44
N VAL A 322 5.34 15.40 5.00
CA VAL A 322 4.56 14.30 5.57
C VAL A 322 5.24 12.95 5.33
N ALA A 323 5.71 12.68 4.11
CA ALA A 323 6.36 11.41 3.78
C ALA A 323 7.64 11.15 4.59
N LYS A 324 8.43 12.19 4.92
CA LYS A 324 9.64 12.08 5.77
C LYS A 324 9.38 11.47 7.14
N ASN A 325 8.18 11.62 7.68
CA ASN A 325 7.80 11.03 8.96
C ASN A 325 7.34 9.57 8.85
N HIS A 326 7.13 9.07 7.62
CA HIS A 326 6.63 7.74 7.32
C HIS A 326 7.71 6.88 6.65
N THR A 327 8.82 6.66 7.36
CA THR A 327 9.96 5.87 6.87
C THR A 327 9.87 4.40 7.29
N ALA A 328 10.53 3.52 6.54
CA ALA A 328 10.63 2.10 6.87
C ALA A 328 11.26 1.87 8.26
N SER A 329 12.26 2.70 8.64
CA SER A 329 12.87 2.64 9.96
C SER A 329 11.89 3.05 11.08
N ALA A 330 11.05 4.07 10.86
CA ALA A 330 10.02 4.46 11.83
C ALA A 330 8.97 3.38 12.01
N MET A 331 8.54 2.74 10.91
CA MET A 331 7.64 1.59 10.94
C MET A 331 8.28 0.41 11.69
N ALA A 332 9.54 0.07 11.41
CA ALA A 332 10.25 -1.03 12.08
C ALA A 332 10.36 -0.80 13.59
N ARG A 333 10.71 0.41 14.05
CA ARG A 333 10.74 0.74 15.48
C ARG A 333 9.40 0.50 16.18
N LYS A 334 8.27 0.90 15.56
CA LYS A 334 6.93 0.62 16.10
C LYS A 334 6.64 -0.87 16.19
N TYR A 335 7.03 -1.65 15.18
CA TYR A 335 6.85 -3.10 15.25
C TYR A 335 7.73 -3.75 16.30
N LEU A 336 8.98 -3.33 16.50
CA LEU A 336 9.84 -3.82 17.58
C LEU A 336 9.19 -3.57 18.96
N GLN A 337 8.60 -2.40 19.19
CA GLN A 337 7.86 -2.13 20.43
C GLN A 337 6.66 -3.08 20.60
N ILE A 338 5.91 -3.36 19.52
CA ILE A 338 4.79 -4.31 19.55
C ILE A 338 5.29 -5.73 19.85
N TYR A 339 6.39 -6.16 19.22
CA TYR A 339 6.97 -7.48 19.46
C TYR A 339 7.49 -7.61 20.89
N GLY A 340 8.18 -6.59 21.41
CA GLY A 340 8.64 -6.55 22.78
C GLY A 340 7.49 -6.68 23.78
N ALA A 341 6.42 -5.91 23.57
CA ALA A 341 5.22 -5.98 24.39
C ALA A 341 4.52 -7.36 24.32
N ALA A 342 4.51 -7.99 23.14
CA ALA A 342 3.94 -9.33 22.93
C ALA A 342 4.72 -10.43 23.66
N LEU A 343 6.03 -10.23 23.85
CA LEU A 343 6.96 -11.17 24.49
C LEU A 343 7.27 -10.82 25.93
N GLY A 344 6.77 -9.69 26.44
CA GLY A 344 7.05 -9.22 27.81
C GLY A 344 8.51 -8.78 28.03
N ARG A 345 9.20 -8.33 26.96
CA ARG A 345 10.59 -7.86 27.02
C ARG A 345 10.81 -6.59 26.20
N SER A 346 11.84 -5.80 26.51
CA SER A 346 12.27 -4.66 25.67
C SER A 346 13.09 -5.16 24.48
N LEU A 347 12.83 -4.58 23.28
CA LEU A 347 13.54 -4.88 22.04
C LEU A 347 14.10 -3.59 21.44
#